data_3c65a1a8cf89204282653f4590b3ab79
#
_entry.id   3c65a1a8cf89204282653f4590b3ab79
#
_cell.length_a   1.000
_cell.length_b   1.000
_cell.length_c   1.000
_cell.angle_alpha   90.00
_cell.angle_beta   90.00
_cell.angle_gamma   90.00
#
_symmetry.space_group_name_H-M   'P 1'
#
loop_
_entity.id
_entity.type
_entity.pdbx_description
1 polymer ?
#
loop_
_entity_poly.entity_id
_entity_poly.type
_entity_poly.pdbx_seq_one_letter_code
_entity_poly.pdbx_strand_id
1 'polypeptide(L)'
;TPTRRQRQMCIRDRSDAGIPEVDIAMRSIPIVAKTRKLKAVWTPELAQDLNAYHSVDAEAELTSMLSEYISMEIDLEILDMLMASATAKTERWSTRVGFEFNSATGLFDEAGPASSGNSNAYTKNTWFQTLGNKIQAVSNAIHQKTLRGGANFMVVSPETATIIESIPGYASDSTGDASARTYAMGVQKVGLLNNRFTVYKNPYMTENKILVGFRGSSFLETGAVYAPYVPLIMTPLVYDPTNFTPRKGVMTRYAKKMVRSEFYGKVIVADVNFV
;
A
#
# COMPACT_ATOMS: atom_id res chain seq x y z
N THR A 1 -1.80 -26.75 -10.91
CA THR A 1 -1.27 -27.94 -10.23
C THR A 1 0.05 -28.28 -10.88
N PRO A 2 1.16 -28.30 -10.17
CA PRO A 2 2.39 -28.86 -10.72
C PRO A 2 2.14 -30.35 -10.92
N THR A 3 1.97 -30.70 -12.17
CA THR A 3 1.62 -32.04 -12.58
C THR A 3 2.73 -33.00 -12.19
N ARG A 4 2.33 -34.18 -11.77
CA ARG A 4 3.15 -35.37 -11.45
C ARG A 4 4.28 -35.64 -12.45
N ARG A 5 4.30 -34.98 -13.60
CA ARG A 5 5.36 -35.05 -14.64
C ARG A 5 6.68 -34.37 -14.20
N GLN A 6 6.67 -33.34 -13.36
CA GLN A 6 7.93 -32.70 -12.94
C GLN A 6 8.76 -33.54 -11.97
N ARG A 7 8.13 -34.44 -11.18
CA ARG A 7 8.88 -35.38 -10.33
C ARG A 7 9.49 -36.56 -11.11
N GLN A 8 8.92 -36.91 -12.23
CA GLN A 8 9.51 -37.95 -13.09
C GLN A 8 10.69 -37.45 -13.94
N MET A 9 10.75 -36.14 -14.19
CA MET A 9 11.83 -35.53 -14.98
C MET A 9 13.19 -35.61 -14.27
N CYS A 10 13.25 -35.50 -12.96
CA CYS A 10 14.50 -35.61 -12.20
C CYS A 10 15.09 -37.04 -12.13
N ILE A 11 14.29 -38.07 -12.41
CA ILE A 11 14.75 -39.47 -12.35
C ILE A 11 15.12 -40.00 -13.75
N ARG A 12 14.57 -39.40 -14.81
CA ARG A 12 14.76 -39.82 -16.19
C ARG A 12 16.01 -39.24 -16.86
N ASP A 13 16.64 -38.26 -16.23
CA ASP A 13 17.75 -37.47 -16.79
C ASP A 13 19.14 -38.11 -16.63
N ARG A 14 19.21 -39.38 -16.22
CA ARG A 14 20.49 -40.08 -16.12
C ARG A 14 21.00 -40.71 -17.42
N SER A 15 20.21 -40.66 -18.47
CA SER A 15 20.56 -41.31 -19.77
C SER A 15 20.57 -40.34 -20.96
N ASP A 16 20.22 -39.08 -20.78
CA ASP A 16 20.23 -38.11 -21.88
C ASP A 16 21.39 -37.11 -21.68
N ALA A 17 22.20 -36.97 -22.72
CA ALA A 17 23.42 -36.15 -22.71
C ALA A 17 23.17 -34.63 -22.74
N GLY A 18 21.94 -34.19 -22.51
CA GLY A 18 21.56 -32.79 -22.41
C GLY A 18 21.81 -32.23 -21.01
N ILE A 19 22.88 -31.51 -20.79
CA ILE A 19 23.12 -30.74 -19.56
C ILE A 19 22.15 -29.55 -19.57
N PRO A 20 21.29 -29.36 -18.52
CA PRO A 20 20.41 -28.23 -18.46
C PRO A 20 21.21 -26.93 -18.35
N GLU A 21 20.99 -26.00 -19.26
CA GLU A 21 21.63 -24.70 -19.27
C GLU A 21 20.78 -23.71 -18.49
N VAL A 22 21.43 -22.85 -17.68
CA VAL A 22 20.81 -21.70 -17.01
C VAL A 22 21.31 -20.46 -17.70
N ASP A 23 20.41 -19.78 -18.41
CA ASP A 23 20.71 -18.50 -19.04
C ASP A 23 20.26 -17.35 -18.14
N ILE A 24 21.11 -16.33 -18.02
CA ILE A 24 20.83 -15.12 -17.24
C ILE A 24 20.77 -13.93 -18.19
N ALA A 25 19.58 -13.41 -18.39
CA ALA A 25 19.35 -12.20 -19.17
C ALA A 25 19.26 -10.96 -18.26
N MET A 26 20.05 -9.94 -18.56
CA MET A 26 19.97 -8.61 -17.92
C MET A 26 19.23 -7.65 -18.83
N ARG A 27 18.21 -6.97 -18.29
CA ARG A 27 17.46 -5.94 -18.99
C ARG A 27 17.62 -4.59 -18.30
N SER A 28 18.05 -3.58 -19.05
CA SER A 28 18.06 -2.18 -18.60
C SER A 28 16.75 -1.48 -18.95
N ILE A 29 16.16 -0.80 -17.97
CA ILE A 29 14.91 -0.05 -18.15
C ILE A 29 15.20 1.41 -17.73
N PRO A 30 15.02 2.40 -18.61
CA PRO A 30 15.20 3.81 -18.28
C PRO A 30 14.07 4.27 -17.36
N ILE A 31 14.44 5.09 -16.37
CA ILE A 31 13.52 5.74 -15.45
C ILE A 31 13.61 7.25 -15.64
N VAL A 32 12.48 7.89 -15.91
CA VAL A 32 12.40 9.34 -16.15
C VAL A 32 11.97 10.06 -14.88
N ALA A 33 12.77 11.02 -14.43
CA ALA A 33 12.47 11.84 -13.27
C ALA A 33 11.51 12.99 -13.62
N LYS A 34 10.47 13.14 -12.80
CA LYS A 34 9.50 14.23 -12.89
C LYS A 34 9.71 15.23 -11.76
N THR A 35 9.49 16.50 -12.04
CA THR A 35 9.57 17.56 -11.03
C THR A 35 8.19 17.83 -10.45
N ARG A 36 8.10 17.91 -9.13
CA ARG A 36 6.91 18.31 -8.40
C ARG A 36 7.19 19.59 -7.63
N LYS A 37 6.26 20.54 -7.68
CA LYS A 37 6.40 21.87 -7.08
C LYS A 37 5.11 22.24 -6.38
N LEU A 38 5.24 22.81 -5.19
CA LEU A 38 4.14 23.38 -4.43
C LEU A 38 4.57 24.76 -3.92
N LYS A 39 3.65 25.71 -3.88
CA LYS A 39 3.91 27.07 -3.36
C LYS A 39 2.83 27.48 -2.38
N ALA A 40 3.23 28.19 -1.34
CA ALA A 40 2.35 28.94 -0.47
C ALA A 40 2.45 30.43 -0.78
N VAL A 41 1.34 31.11 -0.62
CA VAL A 41 1.21 32.56 -0.74
C VAL A 41 0.39 33.03 0.45
N TRP A 42 0.83 34.07 1.13
CA TRP A 42 0.09 34.64 2.25
C TRP A 42 0.16 36.16 2.20
N THR A 43 -0.66 36.81 2.99
CA THR A 43 -0.64 38.29 3.10
C THR A 43 0.26 38.73 4.26
N PRO A 44 0.92 39.89 4.16
CA PRO A 44 1.73 40.42 5.27
C PRO A 44 0.93 40.63 6.54
N GLU A 45 -0.34 41.05 6.40
CA GLU A 45 -1.26 41.27 7.50
C GLU A 45 -1.54 40.00 8.29
N LEU A 46 -1.79 38.87 7.56
CA LEU A 46 -1.99 37.57 8.19
C LEU A 46 -0.76 37.15 9.01
N ALA A 47 0.45 37.35 8.47
CA ALA A 47 1.68 37.00 9.18
C ALA A 47 1.84 37.85 10.45
N GLN A 48 1.50 39.13 10.38
CA GLN A 48 1.57 40.04 11.52
C GLN A 48 0.53 39.68 12.60
N ASP A 49 -0.70 39.35 12.20
CA ASP A 49 -1.77 38.96 13.12
C ASP A 49 -1.45 37.64 13.83
N LEU A 50 -0.97 36.64 13.11
CA LEU A 50 -0.55 35.36 13.70
C LEU A 50 0.60 35.54 14.71
N ASN A 51 1.54 36.43 14.42
CA ASN A 51 2.63 36.69 15.35
C ASN A 51 2.15 37.47 16.57
N ALA A 52 1.29 38.48 16.37
CA ALA A 52 0.81 39.34 17.46
C ALA A 52 -0.15 38.61 18.43
N TYR A 53 -1.08 37.81 17.89
CA TYR A 53 -2.14 37.19 18.74
C TYR A 53 -1.77 35.76 19.19
N HIS A 54 -1.00 35.03 18.40
CA HIS A 54 -0.71 33.61 18.66
C HIS A 54 0.78 33.32 18.87
N SER A 55 1.67 34.29 18.68
CA SER A 55 3.14 34.10 18.74
C SER A 55 3.65 32.98 17.82
N VAL A 56 2.99 32.79 16.66
CA VAL A 56 3.31 31.81 15.64
C VAL A 56 3.94 32.51 14.45
N ASP A 57 5.08 31.97 13.97
CA ASP A 57 5.70 32.41 12.73
C ASP A 57 4.98 31.75 11.53
N ALA A 58 4.23 32.57 10.77
CA ALA A 58 3.48 32.12 9.61
C ALA A 58 4.39 31.47 8.53
N GLU A 59 5.61 31.99 8.34
CA GLU A 59 6.54 31.46 7.35
C GLU A 59 7.01 30.04 7.72
N ALA A 60 7.39 29.84 8.97
CA ALA A 60 7.87 28.55 9.47
C ALA A 60 6.75 27.50 9.40
N GLU A 61 5.54 27.86 9.87
CA GLU A 61 4.39 26.96 9.90
C GLU A 61 3.94 26.53 8.49
N LEU A 62 3.76 27.51 7.59
CA LEU A 62 3.37 27.23 6.21
C LEU A 62 4.42 26.42 5.46
N THR A 63 5.71 26.63 5.78
CA THR A 63 6.79 25.84 5.16
C THR A 63 6.77 24.39 5.64
N SER A 64 6.50 24.17 6.94
CA SER A 64 6.33 22.82 7.49
C SER A 64 5.15 22.11 6.83
N MET A 65 3.99 22.78 6.76
CA MET A 65 2.80 22.25 6.09
C MET A 65 3.08 21.90 4.62
N LEU A 66 3.77 22.76 3.86
CA LEU A 66 4.10 22.47 2.47
C LEU A 66 4.97 21.22 2.31
N SER A 67 5.95 21.02 3.19
CA SER A 67 6.81 19.84 3.16
C SER A 67 6.05 18.56 3.50
N GLU A 68 5.11 18.62 4.45
CA GLU A 68 4.25 17.49 4.78
C GLU A 68 3.30 17.13 3.63
N TYR A 69 2.65 18.14 3.03
CA TYR A 69 1.75 17.91 1.89
C TYR A 69 2.46 17.29 0.68
N ILE A 70 3.65 17.77 0.33
CA ILE A 70 4.37 17.22 -0.82
C ILE A 70 4.84 15.79 -0.55
N SER A 71 5.26 15.50 0.69
CA SER A 71 5.63 14.14 1.10
C SER A 71 4.44 13.19 1.03
N MET A 72 3.30 13.60 1.57
CA MET A 72 2.06 12.83 1.52
C MET A 72 1.61 12.58 0.06
N GLU A 73 1.69 13.58 -0.80
CA GLU A 73 1.31 13.45 -2.22
C GLU A 73 2.22 12.45 -2.96
N ILE A 74 3.52 12.43 -2.64
CA ILE A 74 4.46 11.46 -3.19
C ILE A 74 4.11 10.04 -2.73
N ASP A 75 3.82 9.86 -1.45
CA ASP A 75 3.45 8.56 -0.87
C ASP A 75 2.18 8.01 -1.50
N LEU A 76 1.16 8.85 -1.67
CA LEU A 76 -0.09 8.47 -2.34
C LEU A 76 0.15 8.08 -3.80
N GLU A 77 0.97 8.85 -4.52
CA GLU A 77 1.29 8.56 -5.92
C GLU A 77 2.06 7.23 -6.06
N ILE A 78 2.92 6.89 -5.10
CA ILE A 78 3.62 5.60 -5.08
C ILE A 78 2.63 4.47 -4.80
N LEU A 79 1.76 4.62 -3.81
CA LEU A 79 0.75 3.62 -3.46
C LEU A 79 -0.23 3.37 -4.61
N ASP A 80 -0.67 4.40 -5.30
CA ASP A 80 -1.53 4.27 -6.49
C ASP A 80 -0.83 3.49 -7.61
N MET A 81 0.46 3.75 -7.84
CA MET A 81 1.25 2.97 -8.79
C MET A 81 1.33 1.49 -8.38
N LEU A 82 1.55 1.19 -7.10
CA LEU A 82 1.61 -0.18 -6.58
C LEU A 82 0.26 -0.88 -6.75
N MET A 83 -0.84 -0.20 -6.42
CA MET A 83 -2.21 -0.72 -6.54
C MET A 83 -2.62 -0.99 -7.98
N ALA A 84 -2.31 -0.05 -8.89
CA ALA A 84 -2.62 -0.19 -10.31
C ALA A 84 -1.83 -1.34 -10.95
N SER A 85 -0.57 -1.51 -10.52
CA SER A 85 0.35 -2.50 -11.10
C SER A 85 0.36 -3.84 -10.37
N ALA A 86 -0.44 -4.05 -9.33
CA ALA A 86 -0.49 -5.31 -8.57
C ALA A 86 -1.08 -6.45 -9.42
N THR A 87 -0.23 -7.42 -9.83
CA THR A 87 -0.60 -8.52 -10.72
C THR A 87 -0.45 -9.92 -10.11
N ALA A 88 0.07 -10.02 -8.87
CA ALA A 88 0.27 -11.32 -8.25
C ALA A 88 -1.04 -12.11 -8.15
N LYS A 89 -2.02 -11.56 -7.48
CA LYS A 89 -3.38 -12.08 -7.36
C LYS A 89 -4.33 -10.96 -6.93
N THR A 90 -5.55 -11.00 -7.46
CA THR A 90 -6.66 -10.17 -6.97
C THR A 90 -7.69 -11.09 -6.34
N GLU A 91 -7.88 -10.98 -5.04
CA GLU A 91 -8.97 -11.64 -4.33
C GLU A 91 -10.11 -10.65 -4.09
N ARG A 92 -11.30 -11.18 -3.91
CA ARG A 92 -12.51 -10.41 -3.58
C ARG A 92 -13.18 -11.01 -2.38
N TRP A 93 -13.63 -10.16 -1.48
CA TRP A 93 -14.31 -10.55 -0.25
C TRP A 93 -15.43 -9.55 0.08
N SER A 94 -16.53 -10.01 0.64
CA SER A 94 -17.65 -9.16 1.06
C SER A 94 -17.77 -9.14 2.59
N THR A 95 -18.12 -7.98 3.16
CA THR A 95 -18.42 -7.84 4.59
C THR A 95 -19.76 -8.45 4.97
N ARG A 96 -20.64 -8.70 3.99
CA ARG A 96 -21.91 -9.42 4.21
C ARG A 96 -21.63 -10.88 4.52
N VAL A 97 -22.16 -11.32 5.65
CA VAL A 97 -22.01 -12.72 6.09
C VAL A 97 -22.63 -13.67 5.07
N GLY A 98 -21.86 -14.69 4.65
CA GLY A 98 -22.32 -15.71 3.71
C GLY A 98 -22.25 -15.34 2.23
N PHE A 99 -21.75 -14.17 1.86
CA PHE A 99 -21.60 -13.76 0.46
C PHE A 99 -20.17 -13.99 -0.04
N GLU A 100 -20.01 -14.87 -1.01
CA GLU A 100 -18.73 -15.13 -1.67
C GLU A 100 -18.73 -14.65 -3.12
N PHE A 101 -17.55 -14.27 -3.62
CA PHE A 101 -17.38 -13.84 -5.00
C PHE A 101 -17.42 -15.04 -5.95
N ASN A 102 -18.41 -15.04 -6.85
CA ASN A 102 -18.53 -16.01 -7.92
C ASN A 102 -17.77 -15.52 -9.17
N SER A 103 -16.76 -16.27 -9.54
CA SER A 103 -15.92 -15.92 -10.70
C SER A 103 -16.63 -16.10 -12.05
N ALA A 104 -17.70 -16.89 -12.10
CA ALA A 104 -18.48 -17.13 -13.33
C ALA A 104 -19.47 -16.00 -13.63
N THR A 105 -20.14 -15.49 -12.59
CA THR A 105 -21.09 -14.38 -12.71
C THR A 105 -20.47 -13.00 -12.54
N GLY A 106 -19.29 -12.94 -11.91
CA GLY A 106 -18.62 -11.69 -11.56
C GLY A 106 -19.26 -10.93 -10.40
N LEU A 107 -20.26 -11.53 -9.74
CA LEU A 107 -21.02 -10.95 -8.63
C LEU A 107 -20.73 -11.66 -7.31
N PHE A 108 -21.19 -11.07 -6.22
CA PHE A 108 -21.19 -11.71 -4.92
C PHE A 108 -22.51 -12.44 -4.73
N ASP A 109 -22.43 -13.75 -4.68
CA ASP A 109 -23.57 -14.64 -4.50
C ASP A 109 -23.57 -15.22 -3.08
N GLU A 110 -24.72 -15.62 -2.57
CA GLU A 110 -24.83 -16.31 -1.29
C GLU A 110 -24.11 -17.67 -1.37
N ALA A 111 -23.17 -17.91 -0.46
CA ALA A 111 -22.36 -19.12 -0.45
C ALA A 111 -23.19 -20.32 -0.02
N GLY A 112 -23.43 -21.22 -0.95
CA GLY A 112 -24.16 -22.46 -0.72
C GLY A 112 -25.26 -22.72 -1.76
N PRO A 113 -25.78 -23.93 -1.84
CA PRO A 113 -26.96 -24.19 -2.66
C PRO A 113 -28.12 -23.33 -2.16
N ALA A 114 -28.86 -22.73 -3.06
CA ALA A 114 -29.90 -21.74 -2.83
C ALA A 114 -31.03 -22.16 -1.84
N SER A 115 -31.03 -23.37 -1.32
CA SER A 115 -32.00 -23.91 -0.36
C SER A 115 -31.43 -24.13 1.05
N SER A 116 -30.16 -23.79 1.33
CA SER A 116 -29.47 -24.25 2.54
C SER A 116 -29.42 -23.25 3.69
N GLY A 117 -29.89 -22.01 3.52
CA GLY A 117 -29.92 -21.02 4.61
C GLY A 117 -28.58 -20.81 5.34
N ASN A 118 -27.47 -21.02 4.63
CA ASN A 118 -26.13 -21.13 5.22
C ASN A 118 -25.56 -19.78 5.69
N SER A 119 -26.24 -18.68 5.41
CA SER A 119 -25.89 -17.35 5.93
C SER A 119 -25.93 -17.28 7.47
N ASN A 120 -26.70 -18.16 8.11
CA ASN A 120 -26.82 -18.23 9.57
C ASN A 120 -25.71 -19.06 10.26
N ALA A 121 -24.85 -19.76 9.51
CA ALA A 121 -23.81 -20.62 10.07
C ALA A 121 -22.61 -19.84 10.62
N TYR A 122 -22.40 -18.61 10.17
CA TYR A 122 -21.28 -17.77 10.58
C TYR A 122 -21.76 -16.59 11.45
N THR A 123 -21.09 -16.40 12.58
CA THR A 123 -21.20 -15.12 13.28
C THR A 123 -20.36 -14.06 12.56
N LYS A 124 -20.68 -12.78 12.72
CA LYS A 124 -19.95 -11.67 12.08
C LYS A 124 -18.44 -11.75 12.34
N ASN A 125 -18.03 -12.08 13.55
CA ASN A 125 -16.61 -12.20 13.91
C ASN A 125 -15.92 -13.39 13.22
N THR A 126 -16.59 -14.55 13.13
CA THR A 126 -16.01 -15.70 12.42
C THR A 126 -15.93 -15.45 10.90
N TRP A 127 -16.85 -14.68 10.37
CA TRP A 127 -16.80 -14.26 8.97
C TRP A 127 -15.62 -13.34 8.68
N PHE A 128 -15.34 -12.40 9.57
CA PHE A 128 -14.18 -11.51 9.43
C PHE A 128 -12.84 -12.25 9.41
N GLN A 129 -12.72 -13.39 10.08
CA GLN A 129 -11.54 -14.24 10.01
C GLN A 129 -11.30 -14.80 8.59
N THR A 130 -12.34 -14.95 7.78
CA THR A 130 -12.19 -15.41 6.39
C THR A 130 -11.44 -14.41 5.52
N LEU A 131 -11.47 -13.11 5.85
CA LEU A 131 -10.65 -12.10 5.20
C LEU A 131 -9.14 -12.42 5.37
N GLY A 132 -8.73 -12.88 6.55
CA GLY A 132 -7.36 -13.32 6.81
C GLY A 132 -6.93 -14.45 5.86
N ASN A 133 -7.81 -15.39 5.56
CA ASN A 133 -7.55 -16.47 4.60
C ASN A 133 -7.37 -15.93 3.17
N LYS A 134 -8.14 -14.91 2.77
CA LYS A 134 -7.99 -14.26 1.45
C LYS A 134 -6.66 -13.51 1.34
N ILE A 135 -6.27 -12.80 2.40
CA ILE A 135 -4.96 -12.13 2.48
C ILE A 135 -3.82 -13.16 2.38
N GLN A 136 -3.93 -14.27 3.11
CA GLN A 136 -2.95 -15.35 3.06
C GLN A 136 -2.89 -16.02 1.68
N ALA A 137 -4.02 -16.17 0.98
CA ALA A 137 -4.06 -16.68 -0.39
C ALA A 137 -3.31 -15.77 -1.38
N VAL A 138 -3.40 -14.45 -1.22
CA VAL A 138 -2.60 -13.49 -2.00
C VAL A 138 -1.12 -13.62 -1.66
N SER A 139 -0.77 -13.73 -0.39
CA SER A 139 0.62 -13.92 0.05
C SER A 139 1.23 -15.20 -0.52
N ASN A 140 0.48 -16.30 -0.52
CA ASN A 140 0.92 -17.58 -1.10
C ASN A 140 1.12 -17.48 -2.62
N ALA A 141 0.25 -16.72 -3.31
CA ALA A 141 0.39 -16.49 -4.75
C ALA A 141 1.66 -15.66 -5.07
N ILE A 142 1.99 -14.67 -4.23
CA ILE A 142 3.24 -13.93 -4.34
C ILE A 142 4.43 -14.88 -4.18
N HIS A 143 4.41 -15.73 -3.15
CA HIS A 143 5.47 -16.70 -2.90
C HIS A 143 5.62 -17.69 -4.06
N GLN A 144 4.52 -18.22 -4.60
CA GLN A 144 4.55 -19.16 -5.73
C GLN A 144 5.12 -18.56 -7.01
N LYS A 145 4.83 -17.27 -7.27
CA LYS A 145 5.31 -16.58 -8.49
C LYS A 145 6.76 -16.13 -8.38
N THR A 146 7.16 -15.67 -7.19
CA THR A 146 8.46 -15.04 -6.99
C THR A 146 9.52 -15.99 -6.44
N LEU A 147 9.11 -17.06 -5.72
CA LEU A 147 9.98 -18.02 -5.01
C LEU A 147 10.98 -17.35 -4.04
N ARG A 148 10.69 -16.11 -3.61
CA ARG A 148 11.55 -15.33 -2.71
C ARG A 148 10.98 -15.18 -1.31
N GLY A 149 9.67 -15.22 -1.17
CA GLY A 149 8.99 -15.10 0.11
C GLY A 149 7.53 -14.69 -0.05
N GLY A 150 6.76 -14.85 1.02
CA GLY A 150 5.39 -14.35 1.07
C GLY A 150 5.36 -12.87 1.43
N ALA A 151 4.21 -12.23 1.27
CA ALA A 151 4.01 -10.84 1.63
C ALA A 151 4.37 -10.56 3.09
N ASN A 152 4.92 -9.39 3.35
CA ASN A 152 5.36 -8.94 4.67
C ASN A 152 4.73 -7.61 5.11
N PHE A 153 4.04 -6.90 4.21
CA PHE A 153 3.31 -5.68 4.56
C PHE A 153 1.97 -5.62 3.86
N MET A 154 1.07 -4.84 4.42
CA MET A 154 -0.21 -4.48 3.81
C MET A 154 -0.55 -3.02 4.08
N VAL A 155 -1.27 -2.41 3.14
CA VAL A 155 -1.80 -1.06 3.26
C VAL A 155 -3.31 -1.13 3.14
N VAL A 156 -4.01 -0.52 4.08
CA VAL A 156 -5.46 -0.61 4.24
C VAL A 156 -6.10 0.77 4.39
N SER A 157 -7.37 0.88 4.00
CA SER A 157 -8.20 2.05 4.31
C SER A 157 -8.62 2.05 5.79
N PRO A 158 -9.07 3.16 6.35
CA PRO A 158 -9.54 3.23 7.74
C PRO A 158 -10.67 2.25 8.06
N GLU A 159 -11.63 2.08 7.15
CA GLU A 159 -12.77 1.17 7.32
C GLU A 159 -12.34 -0.30 7.31
N THR A 160 -11.48 -0.67 6.36
CA THR A 160 -10.95 -2.04 6.32
C THR A 160 -9.99 -2.31 7.48
N ALA A 161 -9.32 -1.29 8.03
CA ALA A 161 -8.50 -1.42 9.23
C ALA A 161 -9.33 -1.88 10.43
N THR A 162 -10.54 -1.31 10.62
CA THR A 162 -11.45 -1.70 11.70
C THR A 162 -11.81 -3.18 11.63
N ILE A 163 -12.02 -3.71 10.42
CA ILE A 163 -12.29 -5.14 10.21
C ILE A 163 -11.06 -5.99 10.60
N ILE A 164 -9.88 -5.57 10.17
CA ILE A 164 -8.62 -6.29 10.45
C ILE A 164 -8.30 -6.28 11.94
N GLU A 165 -8.55 -5.17 12.63
CA GLU A 165 -8.36 -5.04 14.07
C GLU A 165 -9.26 -5.99 14.88
N SER A 166 -10.41 -6.38 14.33
CA SER A 166 -11.31 -7.36 14.94
C SER A 166 -10.88 -8.81 14.75
N ILE A 167 -9.91 -9.09 13.87
CA ILE A 167 -9.46 -10.46 13.59
C ILE A 167 -8.56 -10.95 14.74
N PRO A 168 -8.80 -12.14 15.32
CA PRO A 168 -7.88 -12.75 16.27
C PRO A 168 -6.48 -12.93 15.66
N GLY A 169 -5.45 -12.49 16.37
CA GLY A 169 -4.05 -12.50 15.89
C GLY A 169 -3.56 -11.13 15.41
N TYR A 170 -4.41 -10.11 15.46
CA TYR A 170 -3.96 -8.73 15.31
C TYR A 170 -3.31 -8.23 16.62
N ALA A 171 -2.09 -7.74 16.51
CA ALA A 171 -1.38 -7.07 17.60
C ALA A 171 -1.25 -5.58 17.24
N SER A 172 -1.91 -4.72 18.01
CA SER A 172 -1.72 -3.28 17.86
C SER A 172 -0.31 -2.89 18.27
N ASP A 173 0.32 -2.01 17.51
CA ASP A 173 1.63 -1.45 17.84
C ASP A 173 1.43 -0.38 18.93
N SER A 174 1.17 -0.83 20.15
CA SER A 174 1.14 0.03 21.31
C SER A 174 2.54 0.09 21.89
N THR A 175 3.39 0.95 21.33
CA THR A 175 4.45 1.54 22.13
C THR A 175 3.75 2.24 23.28
N GLY A 176 3.86 1.73 24.50
CA GLY A 176 3.05 2.07 25.68
C GLY A 176 3.08 3.53 26.16
N ASP A 177 3.40 4.44 25.31
CA ASP A 177 3.42 5.88 25.53
C ASP A 177 2.31 6.58 24.74
N ALA A 178 1.21 6.86 25.41
CA ALA A 178 0.09 7.59 24.82
C ALA A 178 0.48 9.02 24.35
N SER A 179 1.61 9.54 24.81
CA SER A 179 2.15 10.85 24.40
C SER A 179 2.94 10.81 23.10
N ALA A 180 3.35 9.63 22.62
CA ALA A 180 4.10 9.47 21.37
C ALA A 180 3.19 9.32 20.12
N ARG A 181 1.88 9.45 20.26
CA ARG A 181 0.96 9.49 19.13
C ARG A 181 1.08 10.83 18.41
N THR A 182 2.14 10.97 17.65
CA THR A 182 2.27 12.08 16.70
C THR A 182 1.14 11.98 15.69
N TYR A 183 0.34 13.01 15.58
CA TYR A 183 -0.65 13.13 14.51
C TYR A 183 0.11 13.19 13.18
N ALA A 184 0.23 12.09 12.50
CA ALA A 184 0.87 12.04 11.20
C ALA A 184 -0.22 12.18 10.12
N MET A 185 -0.06 13.17 9.26
CA MET A 185 -0.91 13.39 8.10
C MET A 185 -0.52 12.43 6.98
N GLY A 186 -0.68 11.15 7.12
CA GLY A 186 -0.25 10.24 6.05
C GLY A 186 -0.42 8.79 6.42
N VAL A 187 0.42 7.95 5.84
CA VAL A 187 0.42 6.51 6.08
C VAL A 187 1.01 6.21 7.44
N GLN A 188 0.22 5.60 8.31
CA GLN A 188 0.62 5.24 9.67
C GLN A 188 0.74 3.73 9.82
N LYS A 189 1.78 3.28 10.53
CA LYS A 189 1.87 1.90 10.98
C LYS A 189 0.92 1.71 12.18
N VAL A 190 0.00 0.75 12.08
CA VAL A 190 -1.04 0.52 13.10
C VAL A 190 -0.77 -0.73 13.91
N GLY A 191 -0.20 -1.76 13.30
CA GLY A 191 0.06 -3.00 14.00
C GLY A 191 0.61 -4.12 13.12
N LEU A 192 0.55 -5.33 13.67
CA LEU A 192 0.98 -6.56 13.03
C LEU A 192 -0.18 -7.56 12.99
N LEU A 193 -0.45 -8.15 11.85
CA LEU A 193 -1.38 -9.25 11.69
C LEU A 193 -0.61 -10.57 11.64
N ASN A 194 -0.97 -11.52 12.53
CA ASN A 194 -0.37 -12.85 12.64
C ASN A 194 1.16 -12.83 12.77
N ASN A 195 1.73 -11.79 13.36
CA ASN A 195 3.18 -11.56 13.49
C ASN A 195 3.96 -11.66 12.15
N ARG A 196 3.28 -11.50 11.03
CA ARG A 196 3.84 -11.63 9.69
C ARG A 196 3.66 -10.38 8.84
N PHE A 197 2.46 -9.79 8.86
CA PHE A 197 2.13 -8.64 8.04
C PHE A 197 2.17 -7.37 8.86
N THR A 198 3.03 -6.43 8.47
CA THR A 198 2.98 -5.07 9.02
C THR A 198 1.82 -4.33 8.37
N VAL A 199 0.89 -3.85 9.18
CA VAL A 199 -0.32 -3.14 8.73
C VAL A 199 -0.08 -1.65 8.76
N TYR A 200 -0.28 -1.02 7.60
CA TYR A 200 -0.24 0.43 7.42
C TYR A 200 -1.63 0.94 7.09
N LYS A 201 -2.09 1.95 7.81
CA LYS A 201 -3.35 2.63 7.59
C LYS A 201 -3.12 3.89 6.77
N ASN A 202 -3.82 4.00 5.65
CA ASN A 202 -3.79 5.18 4.80
C ASN A 202 -5.19 5.79 4.70
N PRO A 203 -5.43 6.99 5.26
CA PRO A 203 -6.74 7.65 5.24
C PRO A 203 -7.20 8.08 3.84
N TYR A 204 -6.27 8.23 2.90
CA TYR A 204 -6.56 8.67 1.53
C TYR A 204 -6.69 7.52 0.54
N MET A 205 -6.63 6.28 1.01
CA MET A 205 -6.76 5.11 0.15
C MET A 205 -8.21 4.90 -0.27
N THR A 206 -8.43 4.38 -1.48
CA THR A 206 -9.75 3.94 -1.92
C THR A 206 -10.31 2.92 -0.94
N GLU A 207 -11.50 3.15 -0.42
CA GLU A 207 -12.12 2.48 0.71
C GLU A 207 -12.15 0.94 0.61
N ASN A 208 -12.31 0.43 -0.57
CA ASN A 208 -12.61 -0.99 -0.79
C ASN A 208 -11.40 -1.82 -1.23
N LYS A 209 -10.18 -1.40 -0.96
CA LYS A 209 -8.99 -2.10 -1.45
C LYS A 209 -7.94 -2.26 -0.36
N ILE A 210 -7.35 -3.44 -0.31
CA ILE A 210 -6.19 -3.75 0.52
C ILE A 210 -5.03 -4.08 -0.42
N LEU A 211 -3.92 -3.36 -0.28
CA LEU A 211 -2.68 -3.69 -0.95
C LEU A 211 -1.88 -4.65 -0.08
N VAL A 212 -1.46 -5.77 -0.65
CA VAL A 212 -0.62 -6.78 0.02
C VAL A 212 0.66 -6.91 -0.78
N GLY A 213 1.81 -6.75 -0.14
CA GLY A 213 3.08 -6.72 -0.84
C GLY A 213 4.22 -7.38 -0.09
N PHE A 214 5.25 -7.72 -0.85
CA PHE A 214 6.53 -8.19 -0.35
C PHE A 214 7.61 -7.12 -0.54
N ARG A 215 8.33 -6.82 0.53
CA ARG A 215 9.51 -5.96 0.52
C ARG A 215 10.73 -6.78 0.90
N GLY A 216 11.60 -7.02 -0.05
CA GLY A 216 12.88 -7.68 0.17
C GLY A 216 13.98 -6.69 0.58
N SER A 217 15.08 -7.22 1.09
CA SER A 217 16.29 -6.46 1.43
C SER A 217 17.34 -6.44 0.33
N SER A 218 17.23 -7.37 -0.64
CA SER A 218 18.17 -7.53 -1.74
C SER A 218 17.70 -6.78 -3.00
N PHE A 219 18.65 -6.31 -3.80
CA PHE A 219 18.38 -5.72 -5.10
C PHE A 219 17.60 -6.66 -6.04
N LEU A 220 17.87 -7.96 -5.98
CA LEU A 220 17.18 -8.98 -6.77
C LEU A 220 15.71 -9.19 -6.37
N GLU A 221 15.31 -8.68 -5.20
CA GLU A 221 13.96 -8.75 -4.64
C GLU A 221 13.19 -7.44 -4.80
N THR A 222 13.70 -6.53 -5.63
CA THR A 222 13.09 -5.22 -5.83
C THR A 222 11.82 -5.33 -6.68
N GLY A 223 10.68 -4.98 -6.08
CA GLY A 223 9.39 -4.91 -6.77
C GLY A 223 9.14 -3.56 -7.44
N ALA A 224 9.41 -2.47 -6.74
CA ALA A 224 9.29 -1.10 -7.23
C ALA A 224 10.51 -0.28 -6.80
N VAL A 225 10.85 0.72 -7.59
CA VAL A 225 11.98 1.63 -7.32
C VAL A 225 11.44 3.04 -7.18
N TYR A 226 11.84 3.69 -6.11
CA TYR A 226 11.75 5.12 -5.91
C TYR A 226 13.15 5.70 -5.90
N ALA A 227 13.44 6.61 -6.82
CA ALA A 227 14.75 7.23 -6.98
C ALA A 227 14.62 8.75 -6.88
N PRO A 228 14.90 9.35 -5.71
CA PRO A 228 14.97 10.80 -5.58
C PRO A 228 16.23 11.31 -6.30
N TYR A 229 16.03 12.19 -7.28
CA TYR A 229 17.12 12.84 -7.99
C TYR A 229 17.52 14.17 -7.33
N VAL A 230 16.50 14.95 -6.93
CA VAL A 230 16.67 16.17 -6.16
C VAL A 230 15.88 16.03 -4.88
N PRO A 231 16.50 16.14 -3.70
CA PRO A 231 15.78 16.11 -2.43
C PRO A 231 14.81 17.29 -2.34
N LEU A 232 14.02 17.31 -1.29
CA LEU A 232 13.12 18.41 -1.02
C LEU A 232 13.92 19.70 -0.83
N ILE A 233 13.75 20.66 -1.75
CA ILE A 233 14.42 21.96 -1.73
C ILE A 233 13.36 23.04 -1.51
N MET A 234 13.62 23.92 -0.55
CA MET A 234 12.82 25.12 -0.29
C MET A 234 13.40 26.30 -1.07
N THR A 235 12.52 27.10 -1.67
CA THR A 235 12.91 28.36 -2.29
C THR A 235 13.07 29.46 -1.24
N PRO A 236 13.93 30.46 -1.44
CA PRO A 236 13.94 31.63 -0.60
C PRO A 236 12.58 32.36 -0.68
N LEU A 237 12.32 33.21 0.31
CA LEU A 237 11.13 34.06 0.33
C LEU A 237 11.21 35.06 -0.84
N VAL A 238 10.17 35.11 -1.64
CA VAL A 238 10.05 36.00 -2.80
C VAL A 238 8.78 36.80 -2.67
N TYR A 239 8.88 38.13 -2.85
CA TYR A 239 7.71 39.00 -2.86
C TYR A 239 7.20 39.18 -4.31
N ASP A 240 5.89 39.14 -4.47
CA ASP A 240 5.27 39.45 -5.76
C ASP A 240 5.38 40.96 -6.02
N PRO A 241 5.95 41.39 -7.15
CA PRO A 241 6.07 42.81 -7.45
C PRO A 241 4.71 43.52 -7.68
N THR A 242 3.64 42.78 -7.93
CA THR A 242 2.32 43.33 -8.20
C THR A 242 1.53 43.62 -6.91
N ASN A 243 1.58 42.67 -5.96
CA ASN A 243 0.72 42.70 -4.76
C ASN A 243 1.52 42.69 -3.45
N PHE A 244 2.85 42.74 -3.52
CA PHE A 244 3.77 42.63 -2.37
C PHE A 244 3.52 41.41 -1.45
N THR A 245 2.80 40.40 -1.96
CA THR A 245 2.52 39.19 -1.19
C THR A 245 3.75 38.30 -1.11
N PRO A 246 4.15 37.85 0.08
CA PRO A 246 5.24 36.90 0.24
C PRO A 246 4.84 35.53 -0.31
N ARG A 247 5.80 34.89 -0.97
CA ARG A 247 5.66 33.55 -1.56
C ARG A 247 6.86 32.70 -1.21
N LYS A 248 6.60 31.46 -0.85
CA LYS A 248 7.62 30.45 -0.66
C LYS A 248 7.21 29.16 -1.32
N GLY A 249 8.13 28.46 -1.92
CA GLY A 249 7.85 27.21 -2.63
C GLY A 249 8.75 26.08 -2.16
N VAL A 250 8.25 24.88 -2.37
CA VAL A 250 8.97 23.65 -2.14
C VAL A 250 8.98 22.87 -3.45
N MET A 251 10.11 22.31 -3.81
CA MET A 251 10.23 21.50 -5.01
C MET A 251 11.04 20.23 -4.76
N THR A 252 10.69 19.19 -5.47
CA THR A 252 11.45 17.94 -5.50
C THR A 252 11.43 17.36 -6.90
N ARG A 253 12.42 16.54 -7.20
CA ARG A 253 12.47 15.81 -8.46
C ARG A 253 12.82 14.35 -8.18
N TYR A 254 11.93 13.45 -8.57
CA TYR A 254 12.06 12.03 -8.33
C TYR A 254 11.58 11.21 -9.51
N ALA A 255 12.00 9.97 -9.54
CA ALA A 255 11.52 8.98 -10.47
C ALA A 255 10.91 7.81 -9.71
N LYS A 256 9.85 7.23 -10.26
CA LYS A 256 9.24 6.00 -9.75
C LYS A 256 9.03 5.02 -10.89
N LYS A 257 9.26 3.76 -10.64
CA LYS A 257 9.04 2.69 -11.62
C LYS A 257 8.68 1.39 -10.95
N MET A 258 7.68 0.71 -11.50
CA MET A 258 7.43 -0.68 -11.20
C MET A 258 8.40 -1.55 -12.00
N VAL A 259 9.14 -2.43 -11.30
CA VAL A 259 10.09 -3.38 -11.89
C VAL A 259 9.44 -4.75 -12.01
N ARG A 260 8.89 -5.25 -10.91
CA ARG A 260 8.20 -6.55 -10.84
C ARG A 260 6.86 -6.40 -10.13
N SER A 261 5.81 -6.45 -10.89
CA SER A 261 4.43 -6.34 -10.38
C SER A 261 3.96 -7.59 -9.61
N GLU A 262 4.67 -8.71 -9.77
CA GLU A 262 4.36 -10.00 -9.12
C GLU A 262 4.59 -10.00 -7.60
N PHE A 263 5.34 -9.03 -7.08
CA PHE A 263 5.55 -8.84 -5.63
C PHE A 263 4.35 -8.19 -4.92
N TYR A 264 3.36 -7.73 -5.69
CA TYR A 264 2.21 -7.02 -5.17
C TYR A 264 0.91 -7.68 -5.60
N GLY A 265 -0.01 -7.84 -4.66
CA GLY A 265 -1.36 -8.32 -4.87
C GLY A 265 -2.36 -7.42 -4.18
N LYS A 266 -3.64 -7.61 -4.47
CA LYS A 266 -4.72 -6.80 -3.89
C LYS A 266 -5.90 -7.65 -3.48
N VAL A 267 -6.55 -7.23 -2.42
CA VAL A 267 -7.86 -7.74 -2.00
C VAL A 267 -8.87 -6.61 -2.14
N ILE A 268 -9.96 -6.89 -2.83
CA ILE A 268 -11.08 -5.97 -2.98
C ILE A 268 -12.15 -6.36 -1.97
N VAL A 269 -12.48 -5.44 -1.09
CA VAL A 269 -13.49 -5.61 -0.04
C VAL A 269 -14.78 -4.95 -0.52
N ALA A 270 -15.85 -5.71 -0.65
CA ALA A 270 -17.16 -5.19 -1.01
C ALA A 270 -18.02 -4.97 0.23
N ASP A 271 -19.07 -4.16 0.06
CA ASP A 271 -20.12 -3.94 1.06
C ASP A 271 -19.61 -3.41 2.42
N VAL A 272 -18.59 -2.56 2.40
CA VAL A 272 -17.95 -2.03 3.63
C VAL A 272 -18.94 -1.26 4.52
N ASN A 273 -20.01 -0.72 3.93
CA ASN A 273 -21.07 -0.01 4.65
C ASN A 273 -21.89 -0.91 5.62
N PHE A 274 -21.65 -2.22 5.64
CA PHE A 274 -22.29 -3.18 6.54
C PHE A 274 -21.41 -3.60 7.75
N VAL A 275 -20.34 -2.89 8.01
CA VAL A 275 -19.42 -3.13 9.15
C VAL A 275 -20.08 -2.78 10.50
#